data_ec30dbe50bae0657fa020ad516959741
#
_entry.id   ec30dbe50bae0657fa020ad516959741
#
_cell.length_a   1.000
_cell.length_b   1.000
_cell.length_c   1.000
_cell.angle_alpha   90.00
_cell.angle_beta   90.00
_cell.angle_gamma   90.00
#
_symmetry.space_group_name_H-M   'P 1'
#
loop_
_entity.id
_entity.type
_entity.pdbx_description
1 polymer ?
#
loop_
_entity_poly.entity_id
_entity_poly.type
_entity_poly.pdbx_seq_one_letter_code
_entity_poly.pdbx_strand_id
1 'polypeptide(L)'
;MDDTNVRVNSAKAWFLAARPKTLTGAAVPVMIGIACAVALHGAEVRWVPAVLCMLFALIMQIDANFVNDYFDFMKGTDDEQRLGPKRACSQGWITAPAMRFALLLTTAVACVVGLPLILYGGWEMILVGLACVVFCFLYTISLSYMGLGDVLVLVFFGLVPVSMTYWLVAPASPLFSIPLTVIGLSLACGLVIDTLLVVNNYRDIDNDRRTGKRTLIVKIGAKNGRRLYLWLGIAACIVNFLFCYLPAVWPWLLPLFYLPFHIATYREMVRIDKGAALNLVLGKTARNMFLYGLLTVAGQVLSLTMV
;
A
#
# COMPACT_ATOMS: atom_id res chain seq x y z
N MET A 1 -12.74 9.64 17.17
CA MET A 1 -11.87 10.41 18.07
C MET A 1 -12.20 11.87 17.81
N ASP A 2 -12.50 12.61 18.84
CA ASP A 2 -12.82 14.02 18.74
C ASP A 2 -11.55 14.81 18.42
N ASP A 3 -11.48 15.42 17.22
CA ASP A 3 -10.30 16.12 16.70
C ASP A 3 -10.21 17.58 17.20
N THR A 4 -11.13 17.99 18.07
CA THR A 4 -11.34 19.39 18.45
C THR A 4 -10.29 19.96 19.39
N ASN A 5 -9.39 19.13 19.97
CA ASN A 5 -8.40 19.63 20.94
C ASN A 5 -7.06 18.85 20.80
N VAL A 6 -6.34 19.07 19.70
CA VAL A 6 -5.01 18.49 19.46
C VAL A 6 -3.95 19.53 19.79
N ARG A 7 -3.17 19.30 20.86
CA ARG A 7 -2.00 20.16 21.19
C ARG A 7 -0.93 20.04 20.12
N VAL A 8 -0.32 21.18 19.78
CA VAL A 8 0.78 21.22 18.79
C VAL A 8 1.93 20.31 19.20
N ASN A 9 2.43 19.54 18.25
CA ASN A 9 3.54 18.57 18.39
C ASN A 9 3.33 17.52 19.51
N SER A 10 2.08 17.27 19.92
CA SER A 10 1.76 16.25 20.94
C SER A 10 1.83 14.82 20.37
N ALA A 11 1.93 13.82 21.26
CA ALA A 11 1.87 12.41 20.87
C ALA A 11 0.61 12.07 20.07
N LYS A 12 -0.56 12.69 20.43
CA LYS A 12 -1.81 12.54 19.66
C LYS A 12 -1.68 13.11 18.25
N ALA A 13 -1.01 14.27 18.07
CA ALA A 13 -0.77 14.85 16.75
C ALA A 13 0.07 13.92 15.87
N TRP A 14 1.16 13.37 16.42
CA TRP A 14 2.03 12.42 15.72
C TRP A 14 1.35 11.11 15.38
N PHE A 15 0.52 10.55 16.28
CA PHE A 15 -0.28 9.37 16.01
C PHE A 15 -1.27 9.59 14.85
N LEU A 16 -1.91 10.77 14.80
CA LEU A 16 -2.83 11.13 13.71
C LEU A 16 -2.07 11.32 12.39
N ALA A 17 -0.88 11.93 12.42
CA ALA A 17 -0.02 12.12 11.24
C ALA A 17 0.50 10.79 10.68
N ALA A 18 0.86 9.84 11.55
CA ALA A 18 1.33 8.50 11.16
C ALA A 18 0.23 7.66 10.48
N ARG A 19 -1.06 8.00 10.67
CA ARG A 19 -2.23 7.33 10.03
C ARG A 19 -2.22 5.82 10.19
N PRO A 20 -2.37 5.25 11.40
CA PRO A 20 -2.29 3.81 11.62
C PRO A 20 -3.17 2.95 10.70
N LYS A 21 -4.31 3.50 10.25
CA LYS A 21 -5.22 2.80 9.32
C LYS A 21 -4.58 2.50 7.96
N THR A 22 -3.57 3.25 7.54
CA THR A 22 -2.88 3.03 6.26
C THR A 22 -1.76 1.99 6.36
N LEU A 23 -1.34 1.63 7.57
CA LEU A 23 -0.28 0.64 7.80
C LEU A 23 -0.66 -0.76 7.29
N THR A 24 -1.96 -1.05 7.21
CA THR A 24 -2.46 -2.30 6.61
C THR A 24 -2.04 -2.42 5.14
N GLY A 25 -1.95 -1.30 4.40
CA GLY A 25 -1.48 -1.27 3.01
C GLY A 25 -0.01 -1.68 2.86
N ALA A 26 0.82 -1.44 3.89
CA ALA A 26 2.21 -1.87 3.90
C ALA A 26 2.39 -3.28 4.47
N ALA A 27 1.57 -3.67 5.45
CA ALA A 27 1.66 -4.98 6.09
C ALA A 27 1.19 -6.12 5.18
N VAL A 28 0.09 -5.93 4.45
CA VAL A 28 -0.52 -6.97 3.60
C VAL A 28 0.45 -7.56 2.59
N PRO A 29 1.18 -6.78 1.76
CA PRO A 29 2.11 -7.35 0.80
C PRO A 29 3.25 -8.13 1.47
N VAL A 30 3.78 -7.65 2.60
CA VAL A 30 4.82 -8.37 3.35
C VAL A 30 4.28 -9.69 3.89
N MET A 31 3.06 -9.70 4.47
CA MET A 31 2.40 -10.92 4.94
C MET A 31 2.22 -11.95 3.81
N ILE A 32 1.82 -11.50 2.61
CA ILE A 32 1.69 -12.37 1.43
C ILE A 32 3.06 -12.93 1.03
N GLY A 33 4.11 -12.12 0.98
CA GLY A 33 5.47 -12.57 0.67
C GLY A 33 6.00 -13.61 1.66
N ILE A 34 5.78 -13.40 2.97
CA ILE A 34 6.12 -14.37 4.02
C ILE A 34 5.32 -15.68 3.82
N ALA A 35 4.00 -15.58 3.60
CA ALA A 35 3.14 -16.74 3.41
C ALA A 35 3.56 -17.57 2.19
N CYS A 36 3.96 -16.91 1.08
CA CYS A 36 4.52 -17.60 -0.08
C CYS A 36 5.81 -18.35 0.25
N ALA A 37 6.72 -17.72 1.01
CA ALA A 37 7.96 -18.37 1.41
C ALA A 37 7.67 -19.59 2.30
N VAL A 38 6.78 -19.46 3.27
CA VAL A 38 6.34 -20.57 4.15
C VAL A 38 5.67 -21.67 3.33
N ALA A 39 4.79 -21.33 2.38
CA ALA A 39 4.09 -22.30 1.54
C ALA A 39 5.05 -23.12 0.66
N LEU A 40 6.15 -22.53 0.19
CA LEU A 40 7.07 -23.20 -0.74
C LEU A 40 8.26 -23.87 -0.05
N HIS A 41 8.61 -23.46 1.18
CA HIS A 41 9.82 -23.91 1.86
C HIS A 41 9.58 -24.44 3.30
N GLY A 42 8.35 -24.39 3.78
CA GLY A 42 7.99 -24.93 5.13
C GLY A 42 8.81 -24.30 6.26
N ALA A 43 9.48 -25.14 7.04
CA ALA A 43 10.27 -24.73 8.20
C ALA A 43 11.63 -24.08 7.85
N GLU A 44 12.08 -24.16 6.61
CA GLU A 44 13.40 -23.64 6.18
C GLU A 44 13.43 -22.11 6.01
N VAL A 45 12.32 -21.43 6.27
CA VAL A 45 12.21 -19.96 6.12
C VAL A 45 13.04 -19.21 7.16
N ARG A 46 13.54 -18.05 6.75
CA ARG A 46 14.35 -17.15 7.58
C ARG A 46 13.46 -16.08 8.21
N TRP A 47 13.27 -16.15 9.53
CA TRP A 47 12.35 -15.25 10.24
C TRP A 47 12.93 -13.86 10.51
N VAL A 48 14.25 -13.72 10.64
CA VAL A 48 14.88 -12.42 10.87
C VAL A 48 14.59 -11.45 9.72
N PRO A 49 14.86 -11.79 8.43
CA PRO A 49 14.51 -10.90 7.34
C PRO A 49 12.99 -10.69 7.20
N ALA A 50 12.14 -11.64 7.60
CA ALA A 50 10.68 -11.44 7.63
C ALA A 50 10.28 -10.28 8.55
N VAL A 51 10.83 -10.26 9.77
CA VAL A 51 10.61 -9.17 10.72
C VAL A 51 11.17 -7.85 10.21
N LEU A 52 12.39 -7.85 9.67
CA LEU A 52 13.01 -6.64 9.11
C LEU A 52 12.23 -6.07 7.93
N CYS A 53 11.73 -6.90 7.01
CA CYS A 53 10.86 -6.47 5.91
C CYS A 53 9.56 -5.83 6.44
N MET A 54 8.94 -6.43 7.46
CA MET A 54 7.73 -5.87 8.06
C MET A 54 8.01 -4.51 8.71
N LEU A 55 9.05 -4.40 9.52
CA LEU A 55 9.43 -3.15 10.16
C LEU A 55 9.78 -2.07 9.12
N PHE A 56 10.58 -2.41 8.11
CA PHE A 56 10.92 -1.50 7.02
C PHE A 56 9.67 -0.99 6.30
N ALA A 57 8.76 -1.87 5.91
CA ALA A 57 7.53 -1.50 5.22
C ALA A 57 6.62 -0.59 6.06
N LEU A 58 6.47 -0.88 7.37
CA LEU A 58 5.67 -0.04 8.27
C LEU A 58 6.29 1.33 8.48
N ILE A 59 7.62 1.42 8.64
CA ILE A 59 8.32 2.69 8.80
C ILE A 59 8.23 3.51 7.51
N MET A 60 8.46 2.91 6.34
CA MET A 60 8.32 3.57 5.04
C MET A 60 6.87 4.05 4.79
N GLN A 61 5.85 3.35 5.28
CA GLN A 61 4.48 3.81 5.20
C GLN A 61 4.21 5.05 6.07
N ILE A 62 4.80 5.10 7.28
CA ILE A 62 4.74 6.29 8.13
C ILE A 62 5.48 7.45 7.46
N ASP A 63 6.66 7.18 6.93
CA ASP A 63 7.46 8.16 6.19
C ASP A 63 6.68 8.73 4.99
N ALA A 64 6.07 7.88 4.18
CA ALA A 64 5.19 8.30 3.07
C ALA A 64 4.04 9.20 3.54
N ASN A 65 3.44 8.92 4.70
CA ASN A 65 2.41 9.79 5.27
C ASN A 65 2.97 11.16 5.67
N PHE A 66 4.17 11.22 6.24
CA PHE A 66 4.85 12.48 6.61
C PHE A 66 5.31 13.26 5.36
N VAL A 67 5.85 12.56 4.35
CA VAL A 67 6.20 13.15 3.04
C VAL A 67 4.96 13.82 2.42
N ASN A 68 3.85 13.10 2.36
CA ASN A 68 2.60 13.64 1.82
C ASN A 68 2.09 14.85 2.65
N ASP A 69 2.17 14.78 3.98
CA ASP A 69 1.69 15.85 4.87
C ASP A 69 2.53 17.12 4.70
N TYR A 70 3.85 16.98 4.68
CA TYR A 70 4.79 18.10 4.54
C TYR A 70 4.74 18.76 3.17
N PHE A 71 4.87 17.96 2.08
CA PHE A 71 4.97 18.53 0.73
C PHE A 71 3.64 19.05 0.21
N ASP A 72 2.52 18.42 0.53
CA ASP A 72 1.20 18.93 0.14
C ASP A 72 0.88 20.24 0.89
N PHE A 73 1.27 20.36 2.18
CA PHE A 73 1.21 21.62 2.93
C PHE A 73 2.07 22.71 2.29
N MET A 74 3.34 22.41 1.97
CA MET A 74 4.25 23.40 1.35
C MET A 74 3.79 23.86 -0.03
N LYS A 75 3.05 23.01 -0.77
CA LYS A 75 2.47 23.35 -2.07
C LYS A 75 1.13 24.08 -1.96
N GLY A 76 0.53 24.17 -0.76
CA GLY A 76 -0.79 24.76 -0.56
C GLY A 76 -1.94 23.96 -1.20
N THR A 77 -1.73 22.66 -1.47
CA THR A 77 -2.77 21.78 -2.06
C THR A 77 -3.74 21.22 -1.01
N ASP A 78 -3.41 21.36 0.27
CA ASP A 78 -4.21 20.95 1.41
C ASP A 78 -4.92 22.16 2.03
N ASP A 79 -5.95 22.67 1.35
CA ASP A 79 -6.77 23.79 1.80
C ASP A 79 -8.03 23.31 2.59
N GLU A 80 -8.85 24.28 3.02
CA GLU A 80 -10.10 24.03 3.75
C GLU A 80 -11.15 23.24 2.95
N GLN A 81 -11.03 23.21 1.61
CA GLN A 81 -11.94 22.50 0.71
C GLN A 81 -11.57 21.02 0.55
N ARG A 82 -10.51 20.57 1.22
CA ARG A 82 -10.07 19.17 1.18
C ARG A 82 -11.15 18.23 1.71
N LEU A 83 -11.57 17.26 0.87
CA LEU A 83 -12.57 16.25 1.23
C LEU A 83 -11.98 15.08 2.01
N GLY A 84 -10.67 14.85 1.90
CA GLY A 84 -9.95 13.77 2.55
C GLY A 84 -9.70 13.99 4.04
N PRO A 85 -9.11 13.00 4.74
CA PRO A 85 -8.76 13.14 6.15
C PRO A 85 -7.88 14.36 6.40
N LYS A 86 -8.08 15.01 7.55
CA LYS A 86 -7.30 16.17 7.97
C LYS A 86 -5.80 15.88 7.99
N ARG A 87 -4.98 16.84 7.59
CA ARG A 87 -3.52 16.78 7.56
C ARG A 87 -2.94 17.52 8.76
N ALA A 88 -1.92 16.96 9.39
CA ALA A 88 -1.38 17.51 10.63
C ALA A 88 -0.74 18.88 10.46
N CYS A 89 0.00 19.13 9.35
CA CYS A 89 0.58 20.43 9.06
C CYS A 89 -0.50 21.47 8.73
N SER A 90 -1.46 21.14 7.87
CA SER A 90 -2.54 22.07 7.47
C SER A 90 -3.46 22.44 8.62
N GLN A 91 -3.65 21.54 9.60
CA GLN A 91 -4.41 21.82 10.82
C GLN A 91 -3.60 22.51 11.93
N GLY A 92 -2.32 22.77 11.71
CA GLY A 92 -1.42 23.33 12.73
C GLY A 92 -1.12 22.37 13.89
N TRP A 93 -1.45 21.07 13.77
CA TRP A 93 -1.16 20.08 14.81
C TRP A 93 0.31 19.74 14.92
N ILE A 94 1.05 19.84 13.81
CA ILE A 94 2.50 19.67 13.76
C ILE A 94 3.08 20.83 12.95
N THR A 95 4.12 21.46 13.49
CA THR A 95 4.82 22.55 12.81
C THR A 95 5.63 22.01 11.63
N ALA A 96 5.74 22.78 10.54
CA ALA A 96 6.51 22.36 9.38
C ALA A 96 7.99 22.01 9.67
N PRO A 97 8.72 22.74 10.54
CA PRO A 97 10.06 22.34 10.95
C PRO A 97 10.11 21.02 11.70
N ALA A 98 9.13 20.75 12.60
CA ALA A 98 9.04 19.48 13.30
C ALA A 98 8.72 18.32 12.36
N MET A 99 7.80 18.52 11.40
CA MET A 99 7.48 17.52 10.39
C MET A 99 8.68 17.20 9.50
N ARG A 100 9.44 18.22 9.06
CA ARG A 100 10.68 18.04 8.30
C ARG A 100 11.71 17.21 9.06
N PHE A 101 11.90 17.49 10.36
CA PHE A 101 12.82 16.72 11.20
C PHE A 101 12.34 15.26 11.36
N ALA A 102 11.04 15.05 11.62
CA ALA A 102 10.47 13.71 11.76
C ALA A 102 10.60 12.89 10.47
N LEU A 103 10.39 13.51 9.32
CA LEU A 103 10.55 12.89 8.00
C LEU A 103 12.00 12.43 7.79
N LEU A 104 13.00 13.28 8.07
CA LEU A 104 14.41 12.89 7.98
C LEU A 104 14.76 11.76 8.97
N LEU A 105 14.20 11.81 10.16
CA LEU A 105 14.40 10.77 11.18
C LEU A 105 13.76 9.43 10.76
N THR A 106 12.51 9.43 10.28
CA THR A 106 11.85 8.19 9.85
C THR A 106 12.54 7.57 8.64
N THR A 107 12.99 8.38 7.66
CA THR A 107 13.81 7.90 6.54
C THR A 107 15.11 7.27 7.04
N ALA A 108 15.83 7.93 7.96
CA ALA A 108 17.07 7.40 8.52
C ALA A 108 16.83 6.09 9.28
N VAL A 109 15.77 5.99 10.09
CA VAL A 109 15.39 4.76 10.79
C VAL A 109 15.03 3.65 9.80
N ALA A 110 14.30 3.95 8.72
CA ALA A 110 14.01 2.99 7.66
C ALA A 110 15.30 2.45 7.04
N CYS A 111 16.27 3.32 6.73
CA CYS A 111 17.58 2.90 6.22
C CYS A 111 18.31 1.98 7.21
N VAL A 112 18.37 2.34 8.50
CA VAL A 112 19.01 1.53 9.53
C VAL A 112 18.37 0.15 9.67
N VAL A 113 17.03 0.07 9.62
CA VAL A 113 16.29 -1.21 9.68
C VAL A 113 16.46 -2.02 8.39
N GLY A 114 16.57 -1.35 7.24
CA GLY A 114 16.75 -2.01 5.95
C GLY A 114 18.18 -2.52 5.69
N LEU A 115 19.21 -1.86 6.24
CA LEU A 115 20.61 -2.23 6.01
C LEU A 115 20.95 -3.71 6.30
N PRO A 116 20.48 -4.33 7.41
CA PRO A 116 20.76 -5.74 7.67
C PRO A 116 20.22 -6.71 6.63
N LEU A 117 19.23 -6.28 5.79
CA LEU A 117 18.71 -7.10 4.70
C LEU A 117 19.78 -7.44 3.64
N ILE A 118 20.85 -6.66 3.56
CA ILE A 118 22.03 -6.93 2.71
C ILE A 118 22.65 -8.30 3.03
N LEU A 119 22.64 -8.69 4.31
CA LEU A 119 23.18 -9.99 4.74
C LEU A 119 22.40 -11.19 4.18
N TYR A 120 21.16 -10.97 3.75
CA TYR A 120 20.25 -11.99 3.21
C TYR A 120 20.06 -11.94 1.72
N GLY A 121 20.10 -10.74 1.13
CA GLY A 121 19.81 -10.50 -0.27
C GLY A 121 20.96 -9.88 -1.07
N GLY A 122 22.16 -9.75 -0.46
CA GLY A 122 23.31 -9.16 -1.15
C GLY A 122 23.24 -7.63 -1.25
N TRP A 123 24.27 -7.05 -1.88
CA TRP A 123 24.43 -5.60 -2.03
C TRP A 123 23.31 -4.95 -2.87
N GLU A 124 22.62 -5.73 -3.71
CA GLU A 124 21.50 -5.30 -4.53
C GLU A 124 20.34 -4.74 -3.69
N MET A 125 20.26 -5.15 -2.42
CA MET A 125 19.27 -4.61 -1.48
C MET A 125 19.47 -3.13 -1.21
N ILE A 126 20.69 -2.60 -1.38
CA ILE A 126 20.94 -1.15 -1.32
C ILE A 126 20.19 -0.44 -2.44
N LEU A 127 20.22 -0.99 -3.65
CA LEU A 127 19.51 -0.41 -4.80
C LEU A 127 17.99 -0.46 -4.61
N VAL A 128 17.48 -1.58 -4.10
CA VAL A 128 16.04 -1.73 -3.80
C VAL A 128 15.61 -0.74 -2.71
N GLY A 129 16.36 -0.65 -1.61
CA GLY A 129 16.08 0.28 -0.51
C GLY A 129 16.15 1.74 -0.97
N LEU A 130 17.18 2.10 -1.74
CA LEU A 130 17.32 3.44 -2.33
C LEU A 130 16.15 3.76 -3.25
N ALA A 131 15.73 2.82 -4.10
CA ALA A 131 14.56 3.00 -4.95
C ALA A 131 13.30 3.24 -4.12
N CYS A 132 13.05 2.45 -3.05
CA CYS A 132 11.90 2.66 -2.15
C CYS A 132 11.89 4.07 -1.56
N VAL A 133 13.03 4.55 -1.06
CA VAL A 133 13.14 5.91 -0.49
C VAL A 133 12.91 6.96 -1.57
N VAL A 134 13.66 6.91 -2.67
CA VAL A 134 13.58 7.90 -3.76
C VAL A 134 12.17 8.00 -4.32
N PHE A 135 11.53 6.87 -4.61
CA PHE A 135 10.17 6.88 -5.17
C PHE A 135 9.09 7.26 -4.15
N CYS A 136 9.30 7.04 -2.85
CA CYS A 136 8.44 7.57 -1.79
C CYS A 136 8.34 9.10 -1.88
N PHE A 137 9.47 9.80 -2.03
CA PHE A 137 9.50 11.24 -2.19
C PHE A 137 8.98 11.69 -3.56
N LEU A 138 9.47 11.08 -4.64
CA LEU A 138 9.09 11.44 -6.01
C LEU A 138 7.59 11.24 -6.26
N TYR A 139 6.96 10.26 -5.63
CA TYR A 139 5.52 10.06 -5.69
C TYR A 139 4.77 11.35 -5.34
N THR A 140 5.07 11.94 -4.19
CA THR A 140 4.37 13.14 -3.70
C THR A 140 4.84 14.41 -4.40
N ILE A 141 6.13 14.52 -4.72
CA ILE A 141 6.69 15.75 -5.30
C ILE A 141 6.25 15.92 -6.76
N SER A 142 6.20 14.83 -7.55
CA SER A 142 6.10 14.90 -9.00
C SER A 142 5.19 13.83 -9.62
N LEU A 143 5.44 12.54 -9.35
CA LEU A 143 4.89 11.45 -10.16
C LEU A 143 3.37 11.29 -10.02
N SER A 144 2.81 11.58 -8.84
CA SER A 144 1.36 11.59 -8.63
C SER A 144 0.67 12.68 -9.46
N TYR A 145 1.36 13.81 -9.69
CA TYR A 145 0.87 14.91 -10.53
C TYR A 145 0.88 14.57 -12.03
N MET A 146 1.70 13.60 -12.43
CA MET A 146 1.82 13.13 -13.82
C MET A 146 0.84 11.98 -14.14
N GLY A 147 0.12 11.46 -13.13
CA GLY A 147 -0.79 10.32 -13.29
C GLY A 147 -0.08 8.99 -13.37
N LEU A 148 1.10 8.88 -12.76
CA LEU A 148 1.90 7.65 -12.63
C LEU A 148 1.67 6.96 -11.27
N GLY A 149 0.79 7.51 -10.42
CA GLY A 149 0.54 7.01 -9.08
C GLY A 149 0.11 5.55 -9.06
N ASP A 150 -0.81 5.15 -9.96
CA ASP A 150 -1.34 3.79 -10.06
C ASP A 150 -0.22 2.78 -10.40
N VAL A 151 0.68 3.13 -11.33
CA VAL A 151 1.84 2.29 -11.67
C VAL A 151 2.78 2.14 -10.48
N LEU A 152 3.04 3.24 -9.75
CA LEU A 152 3.89 3.21 -8.56
C LEU A 152 3.28 2.35 -7.43
N VAL A 153 1.96 2.37 -7.28
CA VAL A 153 1.28 1.50 -6.31
C VAL A 153 1.44 0.03 -6.72
N LEU A 154 1.25 -0.33 -7.98
CA LEU A 154 1.50 -1.70 -8.47
C LEU A 154 2.93 -2.16 -8.18
N VAL A 155 3.92 -1.28 -8.37
CA VAL A 155 5.33 -1.62 -8.16
C VAL A 155 5.67 -1.65 -6.67
N PHE A 156 5.43 -0.57 -5.91
CA PHE A 156 5.95 -0.39 -4.55
C PHE A 156 5.02 -0.88 -3.44
N PHE A 157 3.76 -1.24 -3.76
CA PHE A 157 2.85 -1.92 -2.83
C PHE A 157 2.45 -3.34 -3.30
N GLY A 158 2.81 -3.73 -4.52
CA GLY A 158 2.60 -5.07 -5.05
C GLY A 158 3.92 -5.79 -5.30
N LEU A 159 4.54 -5.52 -6.47
CA LEU A 159 5.67 -6.28 -6.97
C LEU A 159 6.88 -6.28 -6.01
N VAL A 160 7.36 -5.12 -5.60
CA VAL A 160 8.56 -5.03 -4.76
C VAL A 160 8.34 -5.66 -3.38
N PRO A 161 7.34 -5.25 -2.56
CA PRO A 161 7.26 -5.76 -1.19
C PRO A 161 6.90 -7.25 -1.12
N VAL A 162 6.05 -7.78 -1.99
CA VAL A 162 5.73 -9.23 -1.98
C VAL A 162 6.93 -10.04 -2.45
N SER A 163 7.49 -9.69 -3.63
CA SER A 163 8.56 -10.48 -4.25
C SER A 163 9.86 -10.41 -3.48
N MET A 164 10.26 -9.22 -3.00
CA MET A 164 11.49 -9.07 -2.22
C MET A 164 11.37 -9.71 -0.83
N THR A 165 10.20 -9.60 -0.18
CA THR A 165 9.97 -10.31 1.08
C THR A 165 10.08 -11.82 0.89
N TYR A 166 9.41 -12.38 -0.14
CA TYR A 166 9.56 -13.80 -0.47
C TYR A 166 11.03 -14.19 -0.62
N TRP A 167 11.76 -13.48 -1.47
CA TRP A 167 13.15 -13.81 -1.79
C TRP A 167 14.08 -13.71 -0.58
N LEU A 168 13.90 -12.71 0.29
CA LEU A 168 14.68 -12.53 1.50
C LEU A 168 14.36 -13.57 2.59
N VAL A 169 13.12 -14.03 2.66
CA VAL A 169 12.62 -14.98 3.66
C VAL A 169 12.86 -16.43 3.24
N ALA A 170 12.81 -16.74 1.95
CA ALA A 170 13.12 -18.07 1.41
C ALA A 170 14.58 -18.50 1.74
N PRO A 171 14.89 -19.80 1.77
CA PRO A 171 16.28 -20.26 1.85
C PRO A 171 17.18 -19.61 0.82
N ALA A 172 18.49 -19.58 1.06
CA ALA A 172 19.43 -18.95 0.13
C ALA A 172 19.31 -19.58 -1.26
N SER A 173 18.94 -18.78 -2.22
CA SER A 173 18.75 -19.16 -3.62
C SER A 173 19.51 -18.21 -4.55
N PRO A 174 19.74 -18.58 -5.83
CA PRO A 174 20.34 -17.67 -6.79
C PRO A 174 19.62 -16.33 -6.86
N LEU A 175 20.34 -15.29 -7.23
CA LEU A 175 19.86 -13.92 -7.30
C LEU A 175 18.53 -13.84 -8.07
N PHE A 176 17.52 -13.23 -7.45
CA PHE A 176 16.16 -13.03 -8.01
C PHE A 176 15.44 -14.30 -8.48
N SER A 177 15.76 -15.48 -7.92
CA SER A 177 14.98 -16.70 -8.15
C SER A 177 13.60 -16.57 -7.49
N ILE A 178 12.67 -15.91 -8.17
CA ILE A 178 11.30 -15.67 -7.69
C ILE A 178 10.34 -16.48 -8.56
N PRO A 179 9.57 -17.42 -7.98
CA PRO A 179 8.59 -18.21 -8.73
C PRO A 179 7.52 -17.33 -9.39
N LEU A 180 7.06 -17.76 -10.56
CA LEU A 180 6.03 -17.03 -11.30
C LEU A 180 4.72 -16.88 -10.49
N THR A 181 4.41 -17.86 -9.63
CA THR A 181 3.29 -17.80 -8.69
C THR A 181 3.40 -16.60 -7.73
N VAL A 182 4.61 -16.32 -7.21
CA VAL A 182 4.87 -15.17 -6.33
C VAL A 182 4.72 -13.86 -7.10
N ILE A 183 5.19 -13.81 -8.35
CA ILE A 183 5.01 -12.63 -9.22
C ILE A 183 3.52 -12.38 -9.48
N GLY A 184 2.74 -13.44 -9.76
CA GLY A 184 1.29 -13.33 -9.93
C GLY A 184 0.58 -12.80 -8.69
N LEU A 185 0.92 -13.33 -7.51
CA LEU A 185 0.36 -12.86 -6.24
C LEU A 185 0.77 -11.42 -5.91
N SER A 186 2.00 -11.02 -6.22
CA SER A 186 2.45 -9.65 -6.04
C SER A 186 1.70 -8.67 -6.94
N LEU A 187 1.44 -9.04 -8.19
CA LEU A 187 0.60 -8.25 -9.10
C LEU A 187 -0.83 -8.16 -8.60
N ALA A 188 -1.44 -9.29 -8.20
CA ALA A 188 -2.80 -9.33 -7.65
C ALA A 188 -2.93 -8.45 -6.38
N CYS A 189 -1.94 -8.52 -5.48
CA CYS A 189 -1.86 -7.65 -4.30
C CYS A 189 -1.83 -6.18 -4.68
N GLY A 190 -0.97 -5.79 -5.62
CA GLY A 190 -0.87 -4.42 -6.11
C GLY A 190 -2.18 -3.90 -6.70
N LEU A 191 -2.88 -4.71 -7.50
CA LEU A 191 -4.20 -4.37 -8.07
C LEU A 191 -5.24 -4.09 -6.98
N VAL A 192 -5.28 -4.90 -5.91
CA VAL A 192 -6.21 -4.64 -4.79
C VAL A 192 -5.84 -3.38 -4.04
N ILE A 193 -4.56 -3.13 -3.78
CA ILE A 193 -4.12 -1.93 -3.09
C ILE A 193 -4.40 -0.68 -3.93
N ASP A 194 -4.26 -0.77 -5.25
CA ASP A 194 -4.56 0.33 -6.16
C ASP A 194 -6.04 0.78 -6.10
N THR A 195 -6.97 -0.10 -5.72
CA THR A 195 -8.36 0.30 -5.46
C THR A 195 -8.48 1.42 -4.41
N LEU A 196 -7.58 1.46 -3.41
CA LEU A 196 -7.52 2.56 -2.43
C LEU A 196 -7.11 3.88 -3.08
N LEU A 197 -6.10 3.84 -3.95
CA LEU A 197 -5.65 5.03 -4.66
C LEU A 197 -6.75 5.53 -5.62
N VAL A 198 -7.41 4.63 -6.33
CA VAL A 198 -8.53 4.96 -7.23
C VAL A 198 -9.66 5.65 -6.48
N VAL A 199 -10.10 5.15 -5.32
CA VAL A 199 -11.15 5.80 -4.51
C VAL A 199 -10.69 7.16 -3.99
N ASN A 200 -9.45 7.26 -3.55
CA ASN A 200 -8.88 8.51 -3.07
C ASN A 200 -8.87 9.59 -4.16
N ASN A 201 -8.32 9.25 -5.34
CA ASN A 201 -8.27 10.16 -6.49
C ASN A 201 -9.66 10.45 -7.06
N TYR A 202 -10.59 9.48 -7.01
CA TYR A 202 -11.97 9.68 -7.42
C TYR A 202 -12.70 10.69 -6.54
N ARG A 203 -12.54 10.59 -5.20
CA ARG A 203 -13.11 11.55 -4.25
C ARG A 203 -12.59 12.96 -4.52
N ASP A 204 -11.30 13.07 -4.81
CA ASP A 204 -10.59 14.34 -4.92
C ASP A 204 -10.53 14.88 -6.36
N ILE A 205 -11.24 14.27 -7.33
CA ILE A 205 -11.14 14.57 -8.78
C ILE A 205 -11.29 16.06 -9.12
N ASP A 206 -12.22 16.76 -8.49
CA ASP A 206 -12.48 18.19 -8.75
C ASP A 206 -11.38 19.05 -8.12
N ASN A 207 -10.89 18.69 -6.92
CA ASN A 207 -9.76 19.36 -6.28
C ASN A 207 -8.46 19.14 -7.05
N ASP A 208 -8.19 17.90 -7.49
CA ASP A 208 -7.02 17.58 -8.29
C ASP A 208 -6.97 18.37 -9.60
N ARG A 209 -8.12 18.53 -10.28
CA ARG A 209 -8.23 19.38 -11.48
C ARG A 209 -7.90 20.84 -11.16
N ARG A 210 -8.45 21.38 -10.09
CA ARG A 210 -8.25 22.77 -9.66
C ARG A 210 -6.79 23.06 -9.32
N THR A 211 -6.10 22.12 -8.66
CA THR A 211 -4.70 22.26 -8.26
C THR A 211 -3.69 21.83 -9.33
N GLY A 212 -4.17 21.48 -10.54
CA GLY A 212 -3.32 21.06 -11.66
C GLY A 212 -2.75 19.63 -11.52
N LYS A 213 -3.22 18.83 -10.57
CA LYS A 213 -2.83 17.44 -10.38
C LYS A 213 -3.53 16.56 -11.42
N ARG A 214 -2.76 15.97 -12.33
CA ARG A 214 -3.27 15.17 -13.45
C ARG A 214 -3.22 13.66 -13.13
N THR A 215 -3.92 13.23 -12.07
CA THR A 215 -4.04 11.81 -11.72
C THR A 215 -4.67 10.99 -12.85
N LEU A 216 -4.50 9.66 -12.82
CA LEU A 216 -5.16 8.78 -13.80
C LEU A 216 -6.67 9.04 -13.84
N ILE A 217 -7.31 9.19 -12.66
CA ILE A 217 -8.76 9.43 -12.56
C ILE A 217 -9.16 10.78 -13.18
N VAL A 218 -8.34 11.81 -13.02
CA VAL A 218 -8.58 13.10 -13.72
C VAL A 218 -8.53 12.94 -15.25
N LYS A 219 -7.58 12.12 -15.76
CA LYS A 219 -7.41 11.87 -17.20
C LYS A 219 -8.56 11.06 -17.80
N ILE A 220 -8.98 9.97 -17.14
CA ILE A 220 -10.02 9.07 -17.68
C ILE A 220 -11.46 9.49 -17.32
N GLY A 221 -11.60 10.39 -16.34
CA GLY A 221 -12.88 10.90 -15.85
C GLY A 221 -13.60 9.97 -14.87
N ALA A 222 -14.56 10.53 -14.13
CA ALA A 222 -15.24 9.86 -13.01
C ALA A 222 -15.90 8.53 -13.40
N LYS A 223 -16.59 8.47 -14.56
CA LYS A 223 -17.27 7.26 -15.04
C LYS A 223 -16.30 6.10 -15.24
N ASN A 224 -15.15 6.35 -15.88
CA ASN A 224 -14.15 5.32 -16.11
C ASN A 224 -13.36 5.02 -14.82
N GLY A 225 -13.17 5.99 -13.92
CA GLY A 225 -12.59 5.78 -12.60
C GLY A 225 -13.40 4.76 -11.77
N ARG A 226 -14.74 4.87 -11.78
CA ARG A 226 -15.61 3.86 -11.13
C ARG A 226 -15.46 2.47 -11.76
N ARG A 227 -15.40 2.38 -13.10
CA ARG A 227 -15.17 1.12 -13.79
C ARG A 227 -13.79 0.52 -13.46
N LEU A 228 -12.76 1.37 -13.43
CA LEU A 228 -11.41 0.96 -13.05
C LEU A 228 -11.40 0.35 -11.66
N TYR A 229 -12.03 1.01 -10.66
CA TYR A 229 -12.16 0.46 -9.30
C TYR A 229 -12.72 -0.97 -9.32
N LEU A 230 -13.85 -1.19 -10.02
CA LEU A 230 -14.49 -2.50 -10.09
C LEU A 230 -13.57 -3.55 -10.72
N TRP A 231 -12.98 -3.21 -11.86
CA TRP A 231 -12.16 -4.15 -12.62
C TRP A 231 -10.83 -4.49 -11.96
N LEU A 232 -10.23 -3.58 -11.20
CA LEU A 232 -9.01 -3.87 -10.44
C LEU A 232 -9.23 -5.01 -9.43
N GLY A 233 -10.31 -4.99 -8.67
CA GLY A 233 -10.61 -6.05 -7.71
C GLY A 233 -10.96 -7.39 -8.39
N ILE A 234 -11.67 -7.36 -9.51
CA ILE A 234 -11.97 -8.58 -10.29
C ILE A 234 -10.69 -9.13 -10.93
N ALA A 235 -9.88 -8.27 -11.55
CA ALA A 235 -8.63 -8.66 -12.18
C ALA A 235 -7.64 -9.26 -11.17
N ALA A 236 -7.59 -8.73 -9.94
CA ALA A 236 -6.77 -9.30 -8.88
C ALA A 236 -7.14 -10.76 -8.57
N CYS A 237 -8.43 -11.06 -8.50
CA CYS A 237 -8.90 -12.44 -8.28
C CYS A 237 -8.61 -13.35 -9.48
N ILE A 238 -8.74 -12.83 -10.72
CA ILE A 238 -8.39 -13.58 -11.93
C ILE A 238 -6.89 -13.88 -11.95
N VAL A 239 -6.04 -12.87 -11.71
CA VAL A 239 -4.59 -13.04 -11.66
C VAL A 239 -4.20 -14.03 -10.57
N ASN A 240 -4.78 -13.91 -9.36
CA ASN A 240 -4.54 -14.86 -8.29
C ASN A 240 -4.87 -16.31 -8.71
N PHE A 241 -5.95 -16.53 -9.42
CA PHE A 241 -6.35 -17.86 -9.90
C PHE A 241 -5.45 -18.36 -11.04
N LEU A 242 -5.07 -17.51 -11.99
CA LEU A 242 -4.23 -17.90 -13.14
C LEU A 242 -2.81 -18.33 -12.72
N PHE A 243 -2.32 -17.80 -11.60
CA PHE A 243 -1.00 -18.13 -11.07
C PHE A 243 -1.05 -19.12 -9.90
N CYS A 244 -2.17 -19.81 -9.70
CA CYS A 244 -2.27 -20.84 -8.68
C CYS A 244 -1.30 -22.00 -8.95
N TYR A 245 -0.71 -22.52 -7.86
CA TYR A 245 0.16 -23.70 -7.93
C TYR A 245 -0.67 -24.97 -7.73
N LEU A 246 -0.68 -25.84 -8.74
CA LEU A 246 -1.24 -27.18 -8.61
C LEU A 246 -0.33 -28.05 -7.74
N PRO A 247 -0.80 -28.93 -6.83
CA PRO A 247 -2.04 -29.71 -6.95
C PRO A 247 -3.26 -29.22 -6.17
N ALA A 248 -3.12 -28.26 -5.27
CA ALA A 248 -4.24 -27.85 -4.43
C ALA A 248 -4.87 -26.53 -4.94
N VAL A 249 -5.93 -26.63 -5.73
CA VAL A 249 -6.61 -25.45 -6.33
C VAL A 249 -7.52 -24.73 -5.34
N TRP A 250 -8.21 -25.43 -4.44
CA TRP A 250 -9.23 -24.82 -3.60
C TRP A 250 -8.73 -23.72 -2.63
N PRO A 251 -7.50 -23.79 -2.03
CA PRO A 251 -7.00 -22.67 -1.20
C PRO A 251 -6.86 -21.38 -1.97
N TRP A 252 -6.59 -21.46 -3.27
CA TRP A 252 -6.48 -20.31 -4.16
C TRP A 252 -7.82 -19.65 -4.51
N LEU A 253 -8.92 -20.32 -4.18
CA LEU A 253 -10.27 -19.77 -4.32
C LEU A 253 -10.66 -18.87 -3.13
N LEU A 254 -9.95 -18.95 -2.00
CA LEU A 254 -10.28 -18.15 -0.82
C LEU A 254 -10.36 -16.64 -1.09
N PRO A 255 -9.46 -16.02 -1.87
CA PRO A 255 -9.55 -14.60 -2.20
C PRO A 255 -10.84 -14.21 -2.95
N LEU A 256 -11.56 -15.14 -3.57
CA LEU A 256 -12.85 -14.86 -4.21
C LEU A 256 -13.91 -14.38 -3.21
N PHE A 257 -13.82 -14.76 -1.94
CA PHE A 257 -14.70 -14.25 -0.89
C PHE A 257 -14.56 -12.74 -0.63
N TYR A 258 -13.51 -12.12 -1.15
CA TYR A 258 -13.37 -10.66 -1.17
C TYR A 258 -14.36 -9.99 -2.14
N LEU A 259 -14.69 -10.63 -3.28
CA LEU A 259 -15.48 -10.02 -4.37
C LEU A 259 -16.87 -9.51 -3.93
N PRO A 260 -17.68 -10.23 -3.14
CA PRO A 260 -18.96 -9.70 -2.69
C PRO A 260 -18.85 -8.37 -1.96
N PHE A 261 -17.82 -8.22 -1.09
CA PHE A 261 -17.56 -6.99 -0.34
C PHE A 261 -17.05 -5.87 -1.25
N HIS A 262 -16.19 -6.21 -2.21
CA HIS A 262 -15.69 -5.26 -3.20
C HIS A 262 -16.82 -4.71 -4.08
N ILE A 263 -17.69 -5.60 -4.61
CA ILE A 263 -18.84 -5.21 -5.43
C ILE A 263 -19.85 -4.38 -4.62
N ALA A 264 -20.11 -4.73 -3.36
CA ALA A 264 -20.96 -3.94 -2.48
C ALA A 264 -20.40 -2.52 -2.27
N THR A 265 -19.08 -2.41 -2.05
CA THR A 265 -18.38 -1.12 -1.90
C THR A 265 -18.39 -0.31 -3.20
N TYR A 266 -18.23 -0.97 -4.36
CA TYR A 266 -18.40 -0.33 -5.67
C TYR A 266 -19.82 0.26 -5.85
N ARG A 267 -20.87 -0.52 -5.52
CA ARG A 267 -22.26 -0.02 -5.60
C ARG A 267 -22.49 1.19 -4.72
N GLU A 268 -21.89 1.20 -3.53
CA GLU A 268 -21.95 2.35 -2.63
C GLU A 268 -21.20 3.57 -3.19
N MET A 269 -20.01 3.35 -3.78
CA MET A 269 -19.25 4.40 -4.47
C MET A 269 -20.08 5.05 -5.59
N VAL A 270 -20.79 4.22 -6.37
CA VAL A 270 -21.68 4.71 -7.44
C VAL A 270 -22.87 5.49 -6.88
N ARG A 271 -23.46 5.04 -5.76
CA ARG A 271 -24.60 5.68 -5.11
C ARG A 271 -24.24 7.03 -4.49
N ILE A 272 -23.09 7.13 -3.84
CA ILE A 272 -22.62 8.37 -3.19
C ILE A 272 -22.17 9.40 -4.26
N ASP A 273 -21.52 8.94 -5.30
CA ASP A 273 -21.01 9.68 -6.44
C ASP A 273 -19.95 10.74 -6.10
N LYS A 274 -20.19 11.67 -5.17
CA LYS A 274 -19.28 12.81 -4.87
C LYS A 274 -19.26 13.16 -3.37
N GLY A 275 -18.20 13.88 -2.99
CA GLY A 275 -18.10 14.55 -1.71
C GLY A 275 -17.47 13.73 -0.59
N ALA A 276 -17.46 14.30 0.62
CA ALA A 276 -16.78 13.75 1.80
C ALA A 276 -17.32 12.37 2.25
N ALA A 277 -18.57 12.03 1.89
CA ALA A 277 -19.15 10.71 2.18
C ALA A 277 -18.37 9.56 1.53
N LEU A 278 -17.57 9.81 0.47
CA LEU A 278 -16.66 8.83 -0.12
C LEU A 278 -15.54 8.38 0.83
N ASN A 279 -15.31 9.08 1.94
CA ASN A 279 -14.41 8.60 3.00
C ASN A 279 -14.91 7.28 3.64
N LEU A 280 -16.23 7.03 3.64
CA LEU A 280 -16.80 5.74 4.08
C LEU A 280 -16.41 4.62 3.09
N VAL A 281 -16.48 4.92 1.80
CA VAL A 281 -16.05 3.98 0.73
C VAL A 281 -14.57 3.68 0.86
N LEU A 282 -13.73 4.69 1.10
CA LEU A 282 -12.29 4.51 1.32
C LEU A 282 -12.02 3.59 2.52
N GLY A 283 -12.72 3.80 3.64
CA GLY A 283 -12.60 2.94 4.83
C GLY A 283 -13.03 1.48 4.55
N LYS A 284 -14.12 1.28 3.80
CA LYS A 284 -14.57 -0.06 3.39
C LYS A 284 -13.60 -0.72 2.41
N THR A 285 -13.02 0.06 1.49
CA THR A 285 -11.99 -0.43 0.56
C THR A 285 -10.75 -0.90 1.32
N ALA A 286 -10.28 -0.13 2.32
CA ALA A 286 -9.16 -0.54 3.17
C ALA A 286 -9.43 -1.84 3.94
N ARG A 287 -10.64 -1.99 4.49
CA ARG A 287 -11.07 -3.24 5.14
C ARG A 287 -11.10 -4.41 4.15
N ASN A 288 -11.63 -4.21 2.95
CA ASN A 288 -11.73 -5.24 1.93
C ASN A 288 -10.34 -5.67 1.42
N MET A 289 -9.41 -4.72 1.27
CA MET A 289 -8.01 -4.97 0.96
C MET A 289 -7.34 -5.85 2.04
N PHE A 290 -7.56 -5.53 3.30
CA PHE A 290 -7.04 -6.32 4.41
C PHE A 290 -7.64 -7.74 4.43
N LEU A 291 -8.95 -7.87 4.19
CA LEU A 291 -9.62 -9.15 4.03
C LEU A 291 -9.02 -9.98 2.89
N TYR A 292 -8.81 -9.36 1.72
CA TYR A 292 -8.14 -10.02 0.58
C TYR A 292 -6.76 -10.55 0.98
N GLY A 293 -5.96 -9.74 1.67
CA GLY A 293 -4.64 -10.13 2.16
C GLY A 293 -4.71 -11.34 3.09
N LEU A 294 -5.61 -11.32 4.09
CA LEU A 294 -5.80 -12.44 5.01
C LEU A 294 -6.24 -13.72 4.31
N LEU A 295 -7.18 -13.62 3.37
CA LEU A 295 -7.65 -14.76 2.58
C LEU A 295 -6.55 -15.35 1.70
N THR A 296 -5.71 -14.49 1.11
CA THR A 296 -4.54 -14.91 0.33
C THR A 296 -3.51 -15.61 1.22
N VAL A 297 -3.18 -15.04 2.37
CA VAL A 297 -2.26 -15.66 3.35
C VAL A 297 -2.81 -17.01 3.83
N ALA A 298 -4.09 -17.07 4.19
CA ALA A 298 -4.73 -18.32 4.60
C ALA A 298 -4.67 -19.39 3.49
N GLY A 299 -4.92 -18.99 2.24
CA GLY A 299 -4.80 -19.88 1.08
C GLY A 299 -3.39 -20.45 0.92
N GLN A 300 -2.35 -19.60 1.06
CA GLN A 300 -0.96 -20.05 0.98
C GLN A 300 -0.61 -21.04 2.10
N VAL A 301 -1.00 -20.74 3.34
CA VAL A 301 -0.72 -21.60 4.50
C VAL A 301 -1.47 -22.93 4.40
N LEU A 302 -2.73 -22.93 3.98
CA LEU A 302 -3.52 -24.15 3.79
C LEU A 302 -2.98 -25.04 2.67
N SER A 303 -2.32 -24.48 1.66
CA SER A 303 -1.71 -25.29 0.60
C SER A 303 -0.59 -26.20 1.12
N LEU A 304 0.07 -25.85 2.23
CA LEU A 304 1.09 -26.68 2.91
C LEU A 304 0.52 -28.00 3.47
N THR A 305 -0.72 -27.98 3.95
CA THR A 305 -1.32 -29.15 4.61
C THR A 305 -1.79 -30.21 3.60
N MET A 306 -1.62 -29.96 2.31
CA MET A 306 -2.12 -30.78 1.23
C MET A 306 -1.03 -31.43 0.36
N VAL A 307 0.22 -31.11 0.63
CA VAL A 307 1.41 -31.76 0.07
C VAL A 307 2.01 -32.71 1.08
#